data_ec554c7982138d0509d9cd2a920640d0
#
_entry.id   ec554c7982138d0509d9cd2a920640d0
#
_cell.length_a   1.000
_cell.length_b   1.000
_cell.length_c   1.000
_cell.angle_alpha   90.00
_cell.angle_beta   90.00
_cell.angle_gamma   90.00
#
_symmetry.space_group_name_H-M   'P 1'
#
loop_
_entity.id
_entity.type
_entity.pdbx_description
1 polymer ?
#
loop_
_entity_poly.entity_id
_entity_poly.type
_entity_poly.pdbx_seq_one_letter_code
_entity_poly.pdbx_strand_id
1 'polypeptide(L)'
;MIEVKNLCKTYAGRGNKVVALDNVSLAVKRGEFVAVQGPSGCGKTTLLLAVGALLMPTSGSVSVDGKNPYGLTAEHRARFRGTTIGFVFQQFHLVPYLSVEENVLAASLAGPVNGARERARSLMEHFQLSSRARHVPAELSVGERQRVALARALLNQPKVVLADEPTGNLDGENAEIVLRHLAEFAQQGGSVLLVTHDARAARYAGRTVLMRQGGVTDSP
;
A
#
# COMPACT_ATOMS: atom_id res chain seq x y z
N MET A 1 12.06 8.13 4.32
CA MET A 1 10.62 8.15 4.63
C MET A 1 10.17 6.85 5.31
N ILE A 2 10.50 5.69 4.76
CA ILE A 2 10.36 4.37 5.40
C ILE A 2 11.76 3.89 5.78
N GLU A 3 11.93 3.37 6.98
CA GLU A 3 13.16 2.72 7.42
C GLU A 3 12.82 1.44 8.16
N VAL A 4 13.37 0.33 7.69
CA VAL A 4 13.23 -1.01 8.28
C VAL A 4 14.62 -1.50 8.65
N LYS A 5 14.81 -1.93 9.90
CA LYS A 5 16.11 -2.40 10.40
C LYS A 5 15.96 -3.77 11.05
N ASN A 6 16.69 -4.75 10.52
CA ASN A 6 16.82 -6.11 11.04
C ASN A 6 15.44 -6.74 11.38
N LEU A 7 14.46 -6.50 10.52
CA LEU A 7 13.08 -6.89 10.76
C LEU A 7 12.91 -8.39 10.61
N CYS A 8 12.40 -9.03 11.66
CA CYS A 8 12.07 -10.45 11.65
C CYS A 8 10.58 -10.65 11.94
N LYS A 9 9.98 -11.63 11.28
CA LYS A 9 8.66 -12.11 11.59
C LYS A 9 8.59 -13.64 11.54
N THR A 10 8.28 -14.24 12.68
CA THR A 10 8.06 -15.67 12.82
C THR A 10 6.62 -15.92 13.23
N TYR A 11 5.96 -16.85 12.56
CA TYR A 11 4.64 -17.35 12.94
C TYR A 11 4.80 -18.67 13.66
N ALA A 12 4.12 -18.81 14.81
CA ALA A 12 4.00 -20.09 15.51
C ALA A 12 2.92 -20.91 14.82
N GLY A 13 3.30 -22.06 14.23
CA GLY A 13 2.38 -23.06 13.70
C GLY A 13 2.24 -24.24 14.66
N ARG A 14 1.29 -25.14 14.39
CA ARG A 14 1.16 -26.42 15.12
C ARG A 14 2.38 -27.31 14.79
N GLY A 15 3.41 -27.25 15.62
CA GLY A 15 4.62 -28.08 15.50
C GLY A 15 5.80 -27.46 14.74
N ASN A 16 5.60 -26.47 13.88
CA ASN A 16 6.67 -25.83 13.12
C ASN A 16 6.60 -24.31 13.21
N LYS A 17 7.76 -23.65 13.28
CA LYS A 17 7.89 -22.19 13.15
C LYS A 17 8.10 -21.83 11.68
N VAL A 18 7.32 -20.89 11.16
CA VAL A 18 7.50 -20.35 9.82
C VAL A 18 8.14 -18.97 9.94
N VAL A 19 9.38 -18.84 9.46
CA VAL A 19 10.09 -17.55 9.38
C VAL A 19 9.65 -16.88 8.08
N ALA A 20 8.83 -15.84 8.20
CA ALA A 20 8.32 -15.10 7.04
C ALA A 20 9.18 -13.88 6.69
N LEU A 21 9.85 -13.29 7.69
CA LEU A 21 10.88 -12.26 7.50
C LEU A 21 12.10 -12.66 8.33
N ASP A 22 13.27 -12.59 7.69
CA ASP A 22 14.55 -12.91 8.31
C ASP A 22 15.54 -11.77 8.08
N ASN A 23 15.77 -10.98 9.13
CA ASN A 23 16.75 -9.89 9.17
C ASN A 23 16.63 -8.88 8.02
N VAL A 24 15.39 -8.52 7.65
CA VAL A 24 15.13 -7.59 6.55
C VAL A 24 15.51 -6.17 6.94
N SER A 25 16.38 -5.54 6.13
CA SER A 25 16.68 -4.11 6.23
C SER A 25 16.42 -3.44 4.88
N LEU A 26 15.64 -2.37 4.90
CA LEU A 26 15.19 -1.65 3.70
C LEU A 26 14.92 -0.19 4.06
N ALA A 27 15.33 0.72 3.19
CA ALA A 27 14.97 2.13 3.29
C ALA A 27 14.26 2.58 2.01
N VAL A 28 13.22 3.42 2.15
CA VAL A 28 12.58 4.14 1.04
C VAL A 28 12.64 5.63 1.36
N LYS A 29 13.29 6.38 0.48
CA LYS A 29 13.44 7.84 0.64
C LYS A 29 12.14 8.56 0.28
N ARG A 30 12.06 9.82 0.66
CA ARG A 30 10.97 10.69 0.21
C ARG A 30 11.05 10.87 -1.31
N GLY A 31 9.90 10.77 -2.00
CA GLY A 31 9.86 10.83 -3.46
C GLY A 31 10.34 9.55 -4.16
N GLU A 32 10.66 8.49 -3.40
CA GLU A 32 11.14 7.24 -4.00
C GLU A 32 10.00 6.24 -4.19
N PHE A 33 10.00 5.60 -5.35
CA PHE A 33 9.18 4.43 -5.65
C PHE A 33 10.07 3.18 -5.67
N VAL A 34 9.87 2.30 -4.70
CA VAL A 34 10.59 1.03 -4.56
C VAL A 34 9.64 -0.13 -4.84
N ALA A 35 10.03 -1.02 -5.74
CA ALA A 35 9.35 -2.28 -5.99
C ALA A 35 10.11 -3.44 -5.32
N VAL A 36 9.44 -4.21 -4.46
CA VAL A 36 9.95 -5.46 -3.89
C VAL A 36 9.38 -6.61 -4.69
N GLN A 37 10.25 -7.34 -5.37
CA GLN A 37 9.90 -8.48 -6.23
C GLN A 37 10.36 -9.80 -5.63
N GLY A 38 9.63 -10.86 -5.89
CA GLY A 38 10.00 -12.21 -5.44
C GLY A 38 8.88 -13.21 -5.63
N PRO A 39 9.17 -14.51 -5.49
CA PRO A 39 8.19 -15.57 -5.66
C PRO A 39 7.06 -15.49 -4.61
N SER A 40 5.93 -16.16 -4.89
CA SER A 40 4.85 -16.28 -3.92
C SER A 40 5.35 -16.94 -2.63
N GLY A 41 4.87 -16.45 -1.48
CA GLY A 41 5.24 -16.98 -0.16
C GLY A 41 6.61 -16.55 0.37
N CYS A 42 7.40 -15.72 -0.34
CA CYS A 42 8.72 -15.28 0.14
C CYS A 42 8.69 -14.20 1.22
N GLY A 43 7.50 -13.72 1.65
CA GLY A 43 7.35 -12.75 2.75
C GLY A 43 6.96 -11.33 2.34
N LYS A 44 6.72 -11.02 1.05
CA LYS A 44 6.42 -9.67 0.54
C LYS A 44 5.24 -8.99 1.26
N THR A 45 4.09 -9.65 1.29
CA THR A 45 2.90 -9.14 2.01
C THR A 45 3.18 -8.98 3.50
N THR A 46 3.94 -9.90 4.12
CA THR A 46 4.33 -9.79 5.53
C THR A 46 5.17 -8.54 5.79
N LEU A 47 6.13 -8.25 4.90
CA LEU A 47 6.94 -7.02 4.97
C LEU A 47 6.05 -5.78 4.87
N LEU A 48 5.16 -5.74 3.85
CA LEU A 48 4.26 -4.61 3.63
C LEU A 48 3.33 -4.38 4.82
N LEU A 49 2.72 -5.43 5.37
CA LEU A 49 1.85 -5.35 6.55
C LEU A 49 2.62 -4.89 7.81
N ALA A 50 3.88 -5.33 7.97
CA ALA A 50 4.72 -4.87 9.07
C ALA A 50 5.11 -3.40 8.90
N VAL A 51 5.50 -2.95 7.71
CA VAL A 51 5.75 -1.52 7.43
C VAL A 51 4.48 -0.70 7.65
N GLY A 52 3.35 -1.22 7.25
CA GLY A 52 2.03 -0.59 7.39
C GLY A 52 1.46 -0.58 8.80
N ALA A 53 2.18 -1.06 9.81
CA ALA A 53 1.73 -1.14 11.20
C ALA A 53 0.42 -1.95 11.39
N LEU A 54 0.17 -2.90 10.49
CA LEU A 54 -0.95 -3.87 10.57
C LEU A 54 -0.51 -5.18 11.20
N LEU A 55 0.79 -5.49 11.15
CA LEU A 55 1.36 -6.73 11.66
C LEU A 55 2.56 -6.44 12.56
N MET A 56 2.45 -6.75 13.86
CA MET A 56 3.56 -6.61 14.79
C MET A 56 4.73 -7.53 14.39
N PRO A 57 5.95 -7.00 14.20
CA PRO A 57 7.13 -7.84 13.97
C PRO A 57 7.50 -8.65 15.23
N THR A 58 8.30 -9.71 15.05
CA THR A 58 8.86 -10.49 16.15
C THR A 58 10.06 -9.76 16.76
N SER A 59 10.89 -9.13 15.92
CA SER A 59 12.03 -8.30 16.34
C SER A 59 12.40 -7.32 15.22
N GLY A 60 13.35 -6.45 15.48
CA GLY A 60 13.76 -5.37 14.59
C GLY A 60 12.91 -4.11 14.79
N SER A 61 13.06 -3.15 13.90
CA SER A 61 12.32 -1.89 14.00
C SER A 61 11.81 -1.41 12.64
N VAL A 62 10.70 -0.66 12.69
CA VAL A 62 10.09 0.03 11.56
C VAL A 62 9.90 1.49 11.94
N SER A 63 10.31 2.39 11.07
CA SER A 63 9.99 3.81 11.16
C SER A 63 9.35 4.26 9.86
N VAL A 64 8.23 4.99 9.96
CA VAL A 64 7.54 5.61 8.83
C VAL A 64 7.35 7.08 9.17
N ASP A 65 7.82 7.96 8.29
CA ASP A 65 7.83 9.41 8.51
C ASP A 65 8.50 9.80 9.84
N GLY A 66 9.61 9.12 10.20
CA GLY A 66 10.36 9.35 11.43
C GLY A 66 9.70 8.83 12.70
N LYS A 67 8.56 8.16 12.63
CA LYS A 67 7.84 7.61 13.78
C LYS A 67 7.88 6.09 13.79
N ASN A 68 8.13 5.50 14.97
CA ASN A 68 7.95 4.06 15.18
C ASN A 68 6.47 3.79 15.54
N PRO A 69 5.68 3.16 14.65
CA PRO A 69 4.26 2.93 14.93
C PRO A 69 4.03 1.90 16.04
N TYR A 70 5.00 1.05 16.33
CA TYR A 70 4.88 -0.01 17.34
C TYR A 70 5.15 0.49 18.76
N GLY A 71 5.69 1.69 18.92
CA GLY A 71 5.75 2.40 20.20
C GLY A 71 4.45 3.13 20.58
N LEU A 72 3.47 3.16 19.67
CA LEU A 72 2.19 3.83 19.88
C LEU A 72 1.15 2.90 20.50
N THR A 73 0.18 3.47 21.23
CA THR A 73 -1.03 2.75 21.63
C THR A 73 -1.81 2.26 20.41
N ALA A 74 -2.71 1.30 20.57
CA ALA A 74 -3.51 0.76 19.47
C ALA A 74 -4.30 1.85 18.73
N GLU A 75 -4.89 2.79 19.47
CA GLU A 75 -5.65 3.92 18.94
C GLU A 75 -4.76 4.90 18.16
N HIS A 76 -3.65 5.34 18.76
CA HIS A 76 -2.70 6.24 18.10
C HIS A 76 -2.08 5.59 16.85
N ARG A 77 -1.81 4.28 16.90
CA ARG A 77 -1.32 3.53 15.75
C ARG A 77 -2.37 3.44 14.63
N ALA A 78 -3.65 3.25 14.98
CA ALA A 78 -4.73 3.26 13.99
C ALA A 78 -4.87 4.64 13.32
N ARG A 79 -4.86 5.71 14.12
CA ARG A 79 -4.88 7.09 13.60
C ARG A 79 -3.65 7.39 12.74
N PHE A 80 -2.46 6.96 13.17
CA PHE A 80 -1.22 7.11 12.40
C PHE A 80 -1.33 6.43 11.04
N ARG A 81 -1.84 5.19 10.97
CA ARG A 81 -2.08 4.50 9.69
C ARG A 81 -3.00 5.29 8.80
N GLY A 82 -4.17 5.67 9.32
CA GLY A 82 -5.19 6.35 8.54
C GLY A 82 -4.81 7.72 8.01
N THR A 83 -3.87 8.42 8.67
CA THR A 83 -3.43 9.77 8.25
C THR A 83 -2.11 9.79 7.50
N THR A 84 -1.28 8.75 7.64
CA THR A 84 0.09 8.76 7.08
C THR A 84 0.26 7.76 5.95
N ILE A 85 -0.53 6.68 5.92
CA ILE A 85 -0.33 5.55 5.02
C ILE A 85 -1.58 5.32 4.17
N GLY A 86 -1.44 5.32 2.85
CA GLY A 86 -2.44 4.83 1.92
C GLY A 86 -2.17 3.36 1.58
N PHE A 87 -3.19 2.50 1.69
CA PHE A 87 -3.07 1.09 1.33
C PHE A 87 -3.81 0.79 0.04
N VAL A 88 -3.15 0.05 -0.84
CA VAL A 88 -3.72 -0.50 -2.08
C VAL A 88 -3.47 -2.00 -2.11
N PHE A 89 -4.53 -2.79 -2.13
CA PHE A 89 -4.46 -4.25 -2.10
C PHE A 89 -4.95 -4.88 -3.41
N GLN A 90 -4.52 -6.08 -3.70
CA GLN A 90 -4.97 -6.87 -4.84
C GLN A 90 -6.48 -7.12 -4.83
N GLN A 91 -7.08 -7.31 -3.65
CA GLN A 91 -8.52 -7.58 -3.48
C GLN A 91 -9.36 -6.32 -3.26
N PHE A 92 -8.84 -5.11 -3.54
CA PHE A 92 -9.51 -3.81 -3.42
C PHE A 92 -10.06 -3.47 -2.03
N HIS A 93 -10.62 -4.41 -1.30
CA HIS A 93 -11.30 -4.25 0.00
C HIS A 93 -12.32 -3.09 -0.01
N LEU A 94 -13.10 -2.99 -1.09
CA LEU A 94 -14.23 -2.07 -1.14
C LEU A 94 -15.39 -2.61 -0.32
N VAL A 95 -16.11 -1.70 0.33
CA VAL A 95 -17.32 -2.05 1.07
C VAL A 95 -18.44 -2.28 0.05
N PRO A 96 -19.03 -3.47 -0.05
CA PRO A 96 -19.84 -3.88 -1.20
C PRO A 96 -21.19 -3.13 -1.34
N TYR A 97 -21.71 -2.57 -0.25
CA TYR A 97 -22.98 -1.84 -0.20
C TYR A 97 -22.81 -0.32 -0.20
N LEU A 98 -21.58 0.19 -0.16
CA LEU A 98 -21.28 1.61 -0.30
C LEU A 98 -21.04 1.95 -1.77
N SER A 99 -21.50 3.12 -2.18
CA SER A 99 -21.19 3.70 -3.49
C SER A 99 -19.68 3.97 -3.65
N VAL A 100 -19.25 4.29 -4.86
CA VAL A 100 -17.88 4.73 -5.15
C VAL A 100 -17.49 5.92 -4.28
N GLU A 101 -18.33 6.97 -4.25
CA GLU A 101 -18.08 8.17 -3.44
C GLU A 101 -17.93 7.82 -1.96
N GLU A 102 -18.83 7.00 -1.42
CA GLU A 102 -18.80 6.58 -0.02
C GLU A 102 -17.60 5.68 0.30
N ASN A 103 -17.20 4.79 -0.61
CA ASN A 103 -15.99 3.99 -0.47
C ASN A 103 -14.73 4.88 -0.41
N VAL A 104 -14.64 5.92 -1.23
CA VAL A 104 -13.53 6.88 -1.17
C VAL A 104 -13.58 7.64 0.15
N LEU A 105 -14.75 8.16 0.53
CA LEU A 105 -14.95 8.92 1.77
C LEU A 105 -14.73 8.10 3.05
N ALA A 106 -14.84 6.76 3.00
CA ALA A 106 -14.62 5.90 4.17
C ALA A 106 -13.22 6.09 4.80
N ALA A 107 -12.22 6.50 4.02
CA ALA A 107 -10.89 6.79 4.55
C ALA A 107 -10.88 7.98 5.54
N SER A 108 -11.81 8.93 5.43
CA SER A 108 -11.92 10.08 6.33
C SER A 108 -12.34 9.72 7.77
N LEU A 109 -12.86 8.51 7.99
CA LEU A 109 -13.19 8.00 9.32
C LEU A 109 -11.95 7.81 10.22
N ALA A 110 -10.76 7.70 9.64
CA ALA A 110 -9.51 7.55 10.38
C ALA A 110 -9.01 8.86 11.02
N GLY A 111 -9.55 10.01 10.62
CA GLY A 111 -9.23 11.32 11.15
C GLY A 111 -9.92 12.42 10.33
N PRO A 112 -10.12 13.61 10.91
CA PRO A 112 -10.78 14.70 10.22
C PRO A 112 -9.96 15.15 9.00
N VAL A 113 -10.59 15.14 7.83
CA VAL A 113 -10.05 15.68 6.58
C VAL A 113 -10.91 16.87 6.20
N ASN A 114 -10.36 18.08 6.32
CA ASN A 114 -11.05 19.28 5.88
C ASN A 114 -11.31 19.17 4.36
N GLY A 115 -12.55 19.46 3.93
CA GLY A 115 -12.90 19.38 2.51
C GLY A 115 -12.87 17.95 1.94
N ALA A 116 -13.13 16.91 2.76
CA ALA A 116 -13.07 15.51 2.32
C ALA A 116 -13.94 15.23 1.10
N ARG A 117 -15.12 15.83 1.00
CA ARG A 117 -16.03 15.63 -0.14
C ARG A 117 -15.49 16.27 -1.42
N GLU A 118 -15.00 17.50 -1.35
CA GLU A 118 -14.39 18.20 -2.49
C GLU A 118 -13.18 17.42 -2.98
N ARG A 119 -12.35 16.94 -2.05
CA ARG A 119 -11.20 16.13 -2.39
C ARG A 119 -11.60 14.76 -2.98
N ALA A 120 -12.63 14.11 -2.45
CA ALA A 120 -13.14 12.87 -3.02
C ALA A 120 -13.61 13.07 -4.47
N ARG A 121 -14.32 14.17 -4.75
CA ARG A 121 -14.74 14.52 -6.11
C ARG A 121 -13.55 14.76 -7.04
N SER A 122 -12.55 15.54 -6.61
CA SER A 122 -11.33 15.76 -7.37
C SER A 122 -10.57 14.47 -7.67
N LEU A 123 -10.48 13.55 -6.68
CA LEU A 123 -9.86 12.23 -6.89
C LEU A 123 -10.69 11.38 -7.84
N MET A 124 -12.01 11.36 -7.71
CA MET A 124 -12.87 10.63 -8.66
C MET A 124 -12.75 11.16 -10.09
N GLU A 125 -12.62 12.47 -10.26
CA GLU A 125 -12.35 13.07 -11.57
C GLU A 125 -10.98 12.63 -12.10
N HIS A 126 -9.92 12.75 -11.30
CA HIS A 126 -8.56 12.34 -11.66
C HIS A 126 -8.49 10.85 -12.08
N PHE A 127 -9.22 9.98 -11.38
CA PHE A 127 -9.30 8.55 -11.69
C PHE A 127 -10.39 8.16 -12.68
N GLN A 128 -11.07 9.14 -13.33
CA GLN A 128 -12.14 8.93 -14.31
C GLN A 128 -13.31 8.10 -13.76
N LEU A 129 -13.71 8.40 -12.52
CA LEU A 129 -14.79 7.71 -11.80
C LEU A 129 -16.03 8.58 -11.57
N SER A 130 -16.04 9.83 -12.07
CA SER A 130 -17.15 10.79 -11.81
C SER A 130 -18.52 10.25 -12.26
N SER A 131 -18.58 9.60 -13.42
CA SER A 131 -19.82 8.96 -13.92
C SER A 131 -20.26 7.74 -13.10
N ARG A 132 -19.37 7.19 -12.29
CA ARG A 132 -19.58 6.01 -11.45
C ARG A 132 -19.82 6.35 -9.98
N ALA A 133 -19.83 7.63 -9.60
CA ALA A 133 -19.87 8.08 -8.20
C ALA A 133 -20.94 7.39 -7.34
N ARG A 134 -22.11 7.10 -7.92
CA ARG A 134 -23.25 6.45 -7.24
C ARG A 134 -23.32 4.93 -7.40
N HIS A 135 -22.46 4.33 -8.22
CA HIS A 135 -22.44 2.88 -8.43
C HIS A 135 -21.85 2.17 -7.21
N VAL A 136 -22.27 0.93 -6.98
CA VAL A 136 -21.68 0.04 -5.99
C VAL A 136 -20.61 -0.83 -6.63
N PRO A 137 -19.67 -1.41 -5.84
CA PRO A 137 -18.55 -2.20 -6.39
C PRO A 137 -18.94 -3.34 -7.34
N ALA A 138 -20.12 -3.94 -7.18
CA ALA A 138 -20.61 -5.00 -8.05
C ALA A 138 -20.89 -4.54 -9.50
N GLU A 139 -21.13 -3.24 -9.70
CA GLU A 139 -21.44 -2.62 -10.99
C GLU A 139 -20.19 -2.11 -11.73
N LEU A 140 -19.01 -2.27 -11.12
CA LEU A 140 -17.74 -1.76 -11.63
C LEU A 140 -16.90 -2.88 -12.29
N SER A 141 -16.18 -2.50 -13.34
CA SER A 141 -15.11 -3.33 -13.87
C SER A 141 -13.97 -3.51 -12.84
N VAL A 142 -13.11 -4.50 -13.06
CA VAL A 142 -11.96 -4.76 -12.18
C VAL A 142 -11.03 -3.55 -12.11
N GLY A 143 -10.76 -2.89 -13.26
CA GLY A 143 -9.95 -1.68 -13.32
C GLY A 143 -10.58 -0.49 -12.60
N GLU A 144 -11.91 -0.30 -12.72
CA GLU A 144 -12.63 0.74 -11.98
C GLU A 144 -12.55 0.49 -10.47
N ARG A 145 -12.74 -0.74 -9.99
CA ARG A 145 -12.58 -1.09 -8.57
C ARG A 145 -11.19 -0.75 -8.05
N GLN A 146 -10.15 -1.02 -8.82
CA GLN A 146 -8.78 -0.69 -8.43
C GLN A 146 -8.56 0.82 -8.37
N ARG A 147 -9.10 1.59 -9.31
CA ARG A 147 -9.04 3.06 -9.27
C ARG A 147 -9.80 3.64 -8.08
N VAL A 148 -10.93 3.05 -7.68
CA VAL A 148 -11.62 3.43 -6.42
C VAL A 148 -10.74 3.17 -5.20
N ALA A 149 -10.06 2.02 -5.16
CA ALA A 149 -9.13 1.69 -4.06
C ALA A 149 -7.95 2.68 -4.00
N LEU A 150 -7.42 3.12 -5.15
CA LEU A 150 -6.40 4.18 -5.23
C LEU A 150 -6.94 5.53 -4.74
N ALA A 151 -8.10 5.95 -5.21
CA ALA A 151 -8.74 7.19 -4.78
C ALA A 151 -8.95 7.21 -3.26
N ARG A 152 -9.46 6.11 -2.70
CA ARG A 152 -9.61 5.93 -1.25
C ARG A 152 -8.27 6.02 -0.52
N ALA A 153 -7.24 5.37 -1.03
CA ALA A 153 -5.91 5.39 -0.42
C ALA A 153 -5.30 6.80 -0.36
N LEU A 154 -5.62 7.66 -1.33
CA LEU A 154 -5.08 9.02 -1.45
C LEU A 154 -5.95 10.11 -0.80
N LEU A 155 -7.15 9.78 -0.31
CA LEU A 155 -8.07 10.79 0.25
C LEU A 155 -7.43 11.58 1.39
N ASN A 156 -6.78 10.90 2.33
CA ASN A 156 -6.18 11.52 3.53
C ASN A 156 -4.80 12.14 3.27
N GLN A 157 -4.41 12.36 2.01
CA GLN A 157 -3.10 12.91 1.64
C GLN A 157 -1.94 12.16 2.33
N PRO A 158 -1.86 10.84 2.19
CA PRO A 158 -0.84 10.06 2.87
C PRO A 158 0.55 10.52 2.42
N LYS A 159 1.55 10.25 3.26
CA LYS A 159 2.96 10.46 2.90
C LYS A 159 3.57 9.24 2.25
N VAL A 160 2.97 8.09 2.49
CA VAL A 160 3.42 6.78 2.01
C VAL A 160 2.24 6.03 1.42
N VAL A 161 2.45 5.42 0.27
CA VAL A 161 1.55 4.41 -0.30
C VAL A 161 2.22 3.04 -0.23
N LEU A 162 1.50 2.09 0.37
CA LEU A 162 1.88 0.69 0.44
C LEU A 162 0.94 -0.10 -0.48
N ALA A 163 1.51 -0.75 -1.50
CA ALA A 163 0.75 -1.47 -2.51
C ALA A 163 1.11 -2.96 -2.54
N ASP A 164 0.12 -3.83 -2.30
CA ASP A 164 0.26 -5.29 -2.32
C ASP A 164 -0.39 -5.84 -3.58
N GLU A 165 0.44 -6.29 -4.55
CA GLU A 165 0.03 -6.87 -5.83
C GLU A 165 -1.09 -6.06 -6.54
N PRO A 166 -0.99 -4.71 -6.65
CA PRO A 166 -2.09 -3.86 -7.10
C PRO A 166 -2.49 -4.09 -8.56
N THR A 167 -1.68 -4.81 -9.33
CA THR A 167 -1.91 -5.13 -10.75
C THR A 167 -2.31 -6.58 -10.99
N GLY A 168 -2.31 -7.42 -9.96
CA GLY A 168 -2.44 -8.87 -10.09
C GLY A 168 -3.76 -9.37 -10.72
N ASN A 169 -4.82 -8.56 -10.69
CA ASN A 169 -6.14 -8.90 -11.26
C ASN A 169 -6.48 -8.06 -12.50
N LEU A 170 -5.52 -7.28 -13.03
CA LEU A 170 -5.74 -6.32 -14.11
C LEU A 170 -5.18 -6.81 -15.44
N ASP A 171 -5.83 -6.44 -16.53
CA ASP A 171 -5.23 -6.50 -17.85
C ASP A 171 -4.03 -5.54 -17.98
N GLY A 172 -3.31 -5.63 -19.10
CA GLY A 172 -2.09 -4.87 -19.32
C GLY A 172 -2.28 -3.35 -19.24
N GLU A 173 -3.35 -2.84 -19.83
CA GLU A 173 -3.64 -1.41 -19.90
C GLU A 173 -4.01 -0.84 -18.52
N ASN A 174 -4.93 -1.48 -17.82
CA ASN A 174 -5.33 -1.07 -16.47
C ASN A 174 -4.17 -1.18 -15.46
N ALA A 175 -3.30 -2.18 -15.62
CA ALA A 175 -2.11 -2.33 -14.78
C ALA A 175 -1.13 -1.16 -14.97
N GLU A 176 -0.89 -0.73 -16.23
CA GLU A 176 -0.03 0.42 -16.51
C GLU A 176 -0.61 1.74 -15.96
N ILE A 177 -1.93 1.91 -16.02
CA ILE A 177 -2.61 3.07 -15.43
C ILE A 177 -2.33 3.12 -13.92
N VAL A 178 -2.48 2.00 -13.20
CA VAL A 178 -2.22 1.93 -11.76
C VAL A 178 -0.77 2.24 -11.42
N LEU A 179 0.19 1.64 -12.15
CA LEU A 179 1.62 1.86 -11.91
C LEU A 179 2.01 3.31 -12.19
N ARG A 180 1.44 3.94 -13.22
CA ARG A 180 1.65 5.36 -13.53
C ARG A 180 1.17 6.26 -12.38
N HIS A 181 -0.03 6.05 -11.85
CA HIS A 181 -0.52 6.84 -10.72
C HIS A 181 0.35 6.68 -9.46
N LEU A 182 0.88 5.49 -9.20
CA LEU A 182 1.83 5.29 -8.10
C LEU A 182 3.14 6.06 -8.35
N ALA A 183 3.64 6.07 -9.60
CA ALA A 183 4.83 6.84 -9.97
C ALA A 183 4.58 8.35 -9.86
N GLU A 184 3.44 8.86 -10.32
CA GLU A 184 3.04 10.26 -10.16
C GLU A 184 2.99 10.68 -8.69
N PHE A 185 2.43 9.83 -7.81
CA PHE A 185 2.42 10.08 -6.38
C PHE A 185 3.84 10.21 -5.80
N ALA A 186 4.77 9.35 -6.24
CA ALA A 186 6.18 9.45 -5.82
C ALA A 186 6.83 10.73 -6.34
N GLN A 187 6.63 11.09 -7.62
CA GLN A 187 7.16 12.33 -8.22
C GLN A 187 6.65 13.59 -7.51
N GLN A 188 5.44 13.56 -6.95
CA GLN A 188 4.87 14.64 -6.14
C GLN A 188 5.43 14.67 -4.69
N GLY A 189 6.43 13.86 -4.38
CA GLY A 189 7.13 13.84 -3.10
C GLY A 189 6.58 12.85 -2.08
N GLY A 190 5.60 12.02 -2.44
CA GLY A 190 5.19 10.85 -1.68
C GLY A 190 6.25 9.74 -1.74
N SER A 191 6.06 8.66 -0.99
CA SER A 191 6.92 7.48 -1.09
C SER A 191 6.07 6.25 -1.35
N VAL A 192 6.52 5.38 -2.26
CA VAL A 192 5.80 4.16 -2.63
C VAL A 192 6.64 2.94 -2.30
N LEU A 193 6.06 2.00 -1.56
CA LEU A 193 6.57 0.63 -1.43
C LEU A 193 5.55 -0.30 -2.06
N LEU A 194 5.91 -0.84 -3.21
CA LEU A 194 5.11 -1.83 -3.95
C LEU A 194 5.70 -3.21 -3.73
N VAL A 195 4.89 -4.19 -3.39
CA VAL A 195 5.29 -5.60 -3.44
C VAL A 195 4.53 -6.29 -4.57
N THR A 196 5.25 -6.99 -5.45
CA THR A 196 4.65 -7.60 -6.65
C THR A 196 5.54 -8.70 -7.24
N HIS A 197 4.93 -9.53 -8.08
CA HIS A 197 5.64 -10.41 -9.01
C HIS A 197 5.59 -9.88 -10.46
N ASP A 198 4.91 -8.75 -10.70
CA ASP A 198 4.76 -8.14 -12.02
C ASP A 198 6.05 -7.41 -12.44
N ALA A 199 6.72 -7.93 -13.48
CA ALA A 199 7.94 -7.35 -14.00
C ALA A 199 7.75 -5.91 -14.57
N ARG A 200 6.51 -5.52 -14.95
CA ARG A 200 6.20 -4.17 -15.42
C ARG A 200 6.48 -3.12 -14.36
N ALA A 201 6.33 -3.47 -13.08
CA ALA A 201 6.59 -2.56 -11.96
C ALA A 201 8.01 -1.97 -11.98
N ALA A 202 9.00 -2.73 -12.45
CA ALA A 202 10.40 -2.27 -12.54
C ALA A 202 10.58 -1.07 -13.48
N ARG A 203 9.69 -0.87 -14.47
CA ARG A 203 9.74 0.28 -15.40
C ARG A 203 9.30 1.59 -14.74
N TYR A 204 8.50 1.50 -13.69
CA TYR A 204 7.93 2.65 -12.98
C TYR A 204 8.65 2.92 -11.65
N ALA A 205 9.25 1.90 -11.06
CA ALA A 205 10.00 2.03 -9.82
C ALA A 205 11.39 2.62 -10.08
N GLY A 206 11.83 3.53 -9.23
CA GLY A 206 13.19 4.06 -9.26
C GLY A 206 14.24 3.03 -8.80
N ARG A 207 13.80 2.00 -8.06
CA ARG A 207 14.65 0.89 -7.59
C ARG A 207 13.82 -0.37 -7.39
N THR A 208 14.41 -1.51 -7.73
CA THR A 208 13.85 -2.83 -7.45
C THR A 208 14.69 -3.54 -6.41
N VAL A 209 14.02 -4.20 -5.46
CA VAL A 209 14.63 -5.04 -4.42
C VAL A 209 14.12 -6.46 -4.60
N LEU A 210 15.02 -7.43 -4.60
CA LEU A 210 14.64 -8.83 -4.68
C LEU A 210 14.44 -9.41 -3.28
N MET A 211 13.33 -10.14 -3.10
CA MET A 211 13.02 -10.83 -1.86
C MET A 211 12.96 -12.34 -2.08
N ARG A 212 13.71 -13.11 -1.29
CA ARG A 212 13.74 -14.57 -1.32
C ARG A 212 13.81 -15.11 0.10
N GLN A 213 13.02 -16.14 0.42
CA GLN A 213 13.05 -16.87 1.70
C GLN A 213 13.09 -15.95 2.93
N GLY A 214 12.28 -14.88 2.93
CA GLY A 214 12.19 -13.93 4.03
C GLY A 214 13.27 -12.85 4.08
N GLY A 215 14.32 -12.93 3.27
CA GLY A 215 15.40 -11.94 3.18
C GLY A 215 15.26 -11.05 1.94
N VAL A 216 15.90 -9.86 1.97
CA VAL A 216 16.01 -8.94 0.84
C VAL A 216 17.44 -8.84 0.36
N THR A 217 17.59 -8.72 -0.96
CA THR A 217 18.85 -8.39 -1.62
C THR A 217 18.59 -7.24 -2.57
N ASP A 218 19.43 -6.21 -2.55
CA ASP A 218 19.32 -5.16 -3.58
C ASP A 218 19.59 -5.80 -4.95
N SER A 219 18.78 -5.41 -5.93
CA SER A 219 19.07 -5.75 -7.32
C SER A 219 20.28 -4.94 -7.77
N PRO A 220 21.25 -5.56 -8.44
CA PRO A 220 22.42 -4.84 -8.97
C PRO A 220 22.00 -3.75 -9.96
#